data_b6993346ca7bf7c4d38c9611492ce993
#
_entry.id   b6993346ca7bf7c4d38c9611492ce993
#
_cell.length_a   1.000
_cell.length_b   1.000
_cell.length_c   1.000
_cell.angle_alpha   90.00
_cell.angle_beta   90.00
_cell.angle_gamma   90.00
#
_symmetry.space_group_name_H-M   'P 1'
#
loop_
_entity.id
_entity.type
_entity.pdbx_description
1 polymer ?
#
loop_
_entity_poly.entity_id
_entity_poly.type
_entity_poly.pdbx_seq_one_letter_code
_entity_poly.pdbx_strand_id
1 'polypeptide(L)'
;MRYFKYKNTNKNMNNALKEQYLSLTKDEKSTVRKEKIWRRFSSIVAFIIFFSCMVVSFGLIVKIPVPINLWLETLVIIGKSLLFFALLIVNAILTYVITIPLWKKVGSFNLPMMKKETFSKACGHLRDYYELKEPYIITKCYDSSDKRFINHDVCIFIVNDELRITTDLVRGFLYGYRDLGCYVLERNEIELSKKSDDNLLIAELKAGETFFLLGYRAKRFIENSFLSRKNDT
;
A
#
# COMPACT_ATOMS: atom_id res chain seq x y z
N MET A 1 -11.28 11.61 -1.18
CA MET A 1 -10.85 10.30 -0.63
C MET A 1 -9.34 10.24 -0.47
N ARG A 2 -8.86 9.77 0.65
CA ARG A 2 -7.43 9.66 0.96
C ARG A 2 -7.08 8.22 1.32
N TYR A 3 -5.92 7.74 0.84
CA TYR A 3 -5.36 6.46 1.27
C TYR A 3 -4.38 6.69 2.42
N PHE A 4 -4.70 6.19 3.59
CA PHE A 4 -3.91 6.40 4.80
C PHE A 4 -3.09 5.16 5.15
N LYS A 5 -1.76 5.35 5.33
CA LYS A 5 -0.83 4.30 5.74
C LYS A 5 -0.67 4.30 7.26
N TYR A 6 -0.93 3.17 7.91
CA TYR A 6 -0.68 3.04 9.33
C TYR A 6 0.82 2.99 9.64
N LYS A 7 1.24 3.73 10.64
CA LYS A 7 2.52 3.44 11.29
C LYS A 7 2.28 2.24 12.20
N ASN A 8 2.94 1.12 11.90
CA ASN A 8 2.82 -0.12 12.70
C ASN A 8 3.62 0.01 14.01
N THR A 9 3.11 0.82 14.93
CA THR A 9 3.72 1.10 16.24
C THR A 9 3.02 0.37 17.38
N ASN A 10 1.86 -0.25 17.12
CA ASN A 10 1.07 -0.88 18.16
C ASN A 10 1.54 -2.32 18.44
N LYS A 11 1.95 -2.59 19.68
CA LYS A 11 2.42 -3.91 20.14
C LYS A 11 1.37 -5.00 19.96
N ASN A 12 0.09 -4.70 20.20
CA ASN A 12 -1.00 -5.68 20.08
C ASN A 12 -1.22 -6.09 18.62
N MET A 13 -1.18 -5.13 17.69
CA MET A 13 -1.23 -5.41 16.26
C MET A 13 -0.07 -6.31 15.84
N ASN A 14 1.16 -5.99 16.28
CA ASN A 14 2.33 -6.79 16.00
C ASN A 14 2.20 -8.22 16.53
N ASN A 15 1.60 -8.43 17.68
CA ASN A 15 1.37 -9.74 18.26
C ASN A 15 0.36 -10.55 17.42
N ALA A 16 -0.77 -9.96 17.02
CA ALA A 16 -1.76 -10.63 16.17
C ALA A 16 -1.18 -11.09 14.84
N LEU A 17 -0.39 -10.22 14.22
CA LEU A 17 0.28 -10.52 12.95
C LEU A 17 1.37 -11.60 13.12
N LYS A 18 2.04 -11.63 14.27
CA LYS A 18 3.02 -12.65 14.62
C LYS A 18 2.36 -14.01 14.84
N GLU A 19 1.23 -14.05 15.54
CA GLU A 19 0.43 -15.25 15.71
C GLU A 19 -0.02 -15.83 14.38
N GLN A 20 -0.43 -14.96 13.44
CA GLN A 20 -0.78 -15.41 12.10
C GLN A 20 0.40 -16.01 11.35
N TYR A 21 1.58 -15.39 11.40
CA TYR A 21 2.76 -15.99 10.80
C TYR A 21 3.04 -17.37 11.36
N LEU A 22 2.83 -17.56 12.66
CA LEU A 22 2.98 -18.86 13.31
C LEU A 22 1.95 -19.88 12.84
N SER A 23 0.73 -19.44 12.48
CA SER A 23 -0.36 -20.30 11.99
C SER A 23 -0.20 -20.78 10.53
N LEU A 24 0.74 -20.22 9.77
CA LEU A 24 1.01 -20.61 8.40
C LEU A 24 1.60 -22.03 8.33
N THR A 25 1.25 -22.76 7.28
CA THR A 25 1.86 -24.06 6.96
C THR A 25 3.35 -23.91 6.64
N LYS A 26 4.09 -25.03 6.62
CA LYS A 26 5.51 -25.02 6.26
C LYS A 26 5.75 -24.47 4.85
N ASP A 27 4.88 -24.83 3.89
CA ASP A 27 5.00 -24.38 2.49
C ASP A 27 4.68 -22.90 2.33
N GLU A 28 3.64 -22.42 3.01
CA GLU A 28 3.32 -20.99 3.06
C GLU A 28 4.47 -20.17 3.65
N LYS A 29 5.05 -20.62 4.78
CA LYS A 29 6.23 -19.99 5.38
C LYS A 29 7.44 -19.98 4.45
N SER A 30 7.64 -21.09 3.70
CA SER A 30 8.70 -21.18 2.70
C SER A 30 8.50 -20.16 1.58
N THR A 31 7.28 -20.04 1.05
CA THR A 31 6.94 -19.07 0.00
C THR A 31 7.16 -17.63 0.45
N VAL A 32 6.69 -17.28 1.64
CA VAL A 32 6.91 -15.96 2.27
C VAL A 32 8.40 -15.67 2.41
N ARG A 33 9.17 -16.66 2.89
CA ARG A 33 10.62 -16.51 3.06
C ARG A 33 11.34 -16.30 1.72
N LYS A 34 10.98 -17.08 0.69
CA LYS A 34 11.55 -16.95 -0.66
C LYS A 34 11.25 -15.58 -1.26
N GLU A 35 10.00 -15.12 -1.17
CA GLU A 35 9.61 -13.79 -1.66
C GLU A 35 10.42 -12.68 -0.95
N LYS A 36 10.53 -12.75 0.37
CA LYS A 36 11.31 -11.78 1.16
C LYS A 36 12.79 -11.74 0.77
N ILE A 37 13.39 -12.92 0.50
CA ILE A 37 14.78 -13.02 0.04
C ILE A 37 14.91 -12.39 -1.35
N TRP A 38 14.04 -12.75 -2.30
CA TRP A 38 14.07 -12.21 -3.66
C TRP A 38 13.86 -10.69 -3.68
N ARG A 39 12.96 -10.18 -2.86
CA ARG A 39 12.73 -8.74 -2.73
C ARG A 39 13.98 -8.00 -2.24
N ARG A 40 14.62 -8.52 -1.17
CA ARG A 40 15.87 -7.94 -0.67
C ARG A 40 16.98 -8.00 -1.71
N PHE A 41 17.13 -9.14 -2.36
CA PHE A 41 18.07 -9.32 -3.45
C PHE A 41 17.85 -8.32 -4.58
N SER A 42 16.60 -8.17 -5.06
CA SER A 42 16.25 -7.20 -6.11
C SER A 42 16.58 -5.77 -5.70
N SER A 43 16.32 -5.41 -4.44
CA SER A 43 16.65 -4.07 -3.92
C SER A 43 18.16 -3.83 -3.86
N ILE A 44 18.93 -4.83 -3.41
CA ILE A 44 20.40 -4.73 -3.35
C ILE A 44 20.99 -4.61 -4.76
N VAL A 45 20.52 -5.43 -5.70
CA VAL A 45 20.98 -5.37 -7.10
C VAL A 45 20.65 -4.02 -7.72
N ALA A 46 19.42 -3.51 -7.52
CA ALA A 46 19.04 -2.19 -7.99
C ALA A 46 19.95 -1.09 -7.41
N PHE A 47 20.24 -1.16 -6.13
CA PHE A 47 21.14 -0.20 -5.47
C PHE A 47 22.56 -0.26 -6.05
N ILE A 48 23.12 -1.46 -6.24
CA ILE A 48 24.47 -1.63 -6.80
C ILE A 48 24.54 -1.07 -8.21
N ILE A 49 23.54 -1.39 -9.07
CA ILE A 49 23.51 -0.89 -10.45
C ILE A 49 23.44 0.64 -10.46
N PHE A 50 22.49 1.21 -9.69
CA PHE A 50 22.34 2.66 -9.61
C PHE A 50 23.62 3.35 -9.14
N PHE A 51 24.22 2.85 -8.08
CA PHE A 51 25.45 3.41 -7.52
C PHE A 51 26.64 3.30 -8.50
N SER A 52 26.79 2.15 -9.17
CA SER A 52 27.83 1.98 -10.19
C SER A 52 27.67 2.95 -11.35
N CYS A 53 26.44 3.12 -11.85
CA CYS A 53 26.15 4.10 -12.90
C CYS A 53 26.43 5.54 -12.44
N MET A 54 26.14 5.86 -11.18
CA MET A 54 26.45 7.17 -10.60
C MET A 54 27.95 7.45 -10.55
N VAL A 55 28.76 6.46 -10.12
CA VAL A 55 30.22 6.60 -10.06
C VAL A 55 30.80 6.85 -11.46
N VAL A 56 30.33 6.10 -12.47
CA VAL A 56 30.75 6.29 -13.87
C VAL A 56 30.36 7.68 -14.38
N SER A 57 29.11 8.08 -14.14
CA SER A 57 28.60 9.40 -14.56
C SER A 57 29.40 10.55 -13.92
N PHE A 58 29.68 10.44 -12.63
CA PHE A 58 30.51 11.42 -11.93
C PHE A 58 31.92 11.49 -12.49
N GLY A 59 32.55 10.32 -12.75
CA GLY A 59 33.87 10.23 -13.35
C GLY A 59 33.94 10.88 -14.73
N LEU A 60 32.89 10.80 -15.54
CA LEU A 60 32.80 11.46 -16.83
C LEU A 60 32.71 12.99 -16.69
N ILE A 61 31.88 13.47 -15.76
CA ILE A 61 31.70 14.91 -15.52
C ILE A 61 32.99 15.57 -15.01
N VAL A 62 33.71 14.91 -14.13
CA VAL A 62 34.97 15.43 -13.58
C VAL A 62 36.03 15.62 -14.67
N LYS A 63 36.04 14.78 -15.72
CA LYS A 63 37.01 14.88 -16.82
C LYS A 63 36.74 16.06 -17.77
N ILE A 64 35.60 16.74 -17.68
CA ILE A 64 35.31 17.93 -18.49
C ILE A 64 36.25 19.07 -18.04
N PRO A 65 37.11 19.62 -18.92
CA PRO A 65 38.04 20.66 -18.53
C PRO A 65 37.32 21.95 -18.13
N VAL A 66 37.90 22.66 -17.18
CA VAL A 66 37.39 23.97 -16.74
C VAL A 66 38.33 25.04 -17.31
N PRO A 67 37.81 26.00 -18.08
CA PRO A 67 38.62 27.08 -18.66
C PRO A 67 39.07 28.05 -17.57
N ILE A 68 40.19 28.74 -17.80
CA ILE A 68 40.77 29.69 -16.83
C ILE A 68 40.00 31.03 -16.77
N ASN A 69 39.17 31.31 -17.76
CA ASN A 69 38.37 32.53 -17.81
C ASN A 69 37.17 32.45 -16.84
N LEU A 70 37.04 33.38 -15.91
CA LEU A 70 36.04 33.39 -14.83
C LEU A 70 34.59 33.24 -15.32
N TRP A 71 34.22 33.91 -16.41
CA TRP A 71 32.88 33.79 -16.98
C TRP A 71 32.60 32.42 -17.61
N LEU A 72 33.58 31.88 -18.35
CA LEU A 72 33.48 30.55 -18.93
C LEU A 72 33.54 29.46 -17.86
N GLU A 73 34.28 29.66 -16.80
CA GLU A 73 34.33 28.76 -15.65
C GLU A 73 32.95 28.62 -14.99
N THR A 74 32.27 29.74 -14.74
CA THR A 74 30.90 29.73 -14.16
C THR A 74 29.91 28.99 -15.05
N LEU A 75 29.94 29.24 -16.36
CA LEU A 75 29.07 28.55 -17.33
C LEU A 75 29.33 27.04 -17.37
N VAL A 76 30.59 26.63 -17.33
CA VAL A 76 30.97 25.20 -17.32
C VAL A 76 30.53 24.53 -16.02
N ILE A 77 30.63 25.18 -14.87
CA ILE A 77 30.14 24.65 -13.59
C ILE A 77 28.62 24.46 -13.60
N ILE A 78 27.88 25.44 -14.09
CA ILE A 78 26.41 25.34 -14.25
C ILE A 78 26.08 24.19 -15.21
N GLY A 79 26.74 24.09 -16.37
CA GLY A 79 26.56 23.02 -17.32
C GLY A 79 26.85 21.64 -16.76
N LYS A 80 27.92 21.47 -16.00
CA LYS A 80 28.25 20.23 -15.26
C LYS A 80 27.15 19.83 -14.27
N SER A 81 26.63 20.82 -13.54
CA SER A 81 25.54 20.58 -12.57
C SER A 81 24.27 20.11 -13.26
N LEU A 82 23.84 20.75 -14.33
CA LEU A 82 22.69 20.34 -15.14
C LEU A 82 22.89 18.94 -15.74
N LEU A 83 24.08 18.68 -16.29
CA LEU A 83 24.43 17.36 -16.83
C LEU A 83 24.38 16.28 -15.73
N PHE A 84 24.85 16.58 -14.53
CA PHE A 84 24.76 15.66 -13.40
C PHE A 84 23.33 15.27 -13.08
N PHE A 85 22.41 16.26 -12.98
CA PHE A 85 21.00 15.99 -12.74
C PHE A 85 20.35 15.19 -13.87
N ALA A 86 20.66 15.51 -15.13
CA ALA A 86 20.17 14.74 -16.26
C ALA A 86 20.63 13.28 -16.23
N LEU A 87 21.91 13.05 -15.95
CA LEU A 87 22.47 11.69 -15.81
C LEU A 87 21.90 10.93 -14.62
N LEU A 88 21.55 11.61 -13.52
CA LEU A 88 20.91 11.00 -12.38
C LEU A 88 19.53 10.42 -12.75
N ILE A 89 18.75 11.17 -13.53
CA ILE A 89 17.44 10.71 -14.03
C ILE A 89 17.63 9.51 -14.99
N VAL A 90 18.57 9.60 -15.92
CA VAL A 90 18.87 8.51 -16.88
C VAL A 90 19.30 7.25 -16.13
N ASN A 91 20.17 7.38 -15.12
CA ASN A 91 20.62 6.24 -14.30
C ASN A 91 19.47 5.60 -13.52
N ALA A 92 18.52 6.40 -12.99
CA ALA A 92 17.33 5.87 -12.32
C ALA A 92 16.45 5.07 -13.28
N ILE A 93 16.18 5.59 -14.48
CA ILE A 93 15.41 4.92 -15.52
C ILE A 93 16.11 3.62 -15.96
N LEU A 94 17.40 3.68 -16.24
CA LEU A 94 18.20 2.52 -16.64
C LEU A 94 18.18 1.42 -15.56
N THR A 95 18.39 1.79 -14.32
CA THR A 95 18.32 0.87 -13.18
C THR A 95 16.94 0.21 -13.09
N TYR A 96 15.87 0.98 -13.22
CA TYR A 96 14.52 0.47 -13.21
C TYR A 96 14.32 -0.55 -14.34
N VAL A 97 14.66 -0.21 -15.57
CA VAL A 97 14.50 -1.11 -16.75
C VAL A 97 15.27 -2.41 -16.56
N ILE A 98 16.53 -2.35 -16.12
CA ILE A 98 17.37 -3.54 -15.91
C ILE A 98 16.81 -4.42 -14.80
N THR A 99 16.18 -3.85 -13.77
CA THR A 99 15.66 -4.61 -12.63
C THR A 99 14.21 -5.11 -12.80
N ILE A 100 13.49 -4.73 -13.87
CA ILE A 100 12.14 -5.20 -14.18
C ILE A 100 11.99 -6.74 -14.05
N PRO A 101 12.88 -7.58 -14.63
CA PRO A 101 12.73 -9.03 -14.54
C PRO A 101 12.78 -9.54 -13.10
N LEU A 102 13.61 -8.94 -12.25
CA LEU A 102 13.72 -9.29 -10.84
C LEU A 102 12.43 -8.95 -10.09
N TRP A 103 11.85 -7.77 -10.34
CA TRP A 103 10.58 -7.36 -9.74
C TRP A 103 9.39 -8.17 -10.23
N LYS A 104 9.38 -8.56 -11.52
CA LYS A 104 8.39 -9.52 -12.04
C LYS A 104 8.48 -10.86 -11.31
N LYS A 105 9.69 -11.34 -11.02
CA LYS A 105 9.87 -12.57 -10.22
C LYS A 105 9.34 -12.42 -8.80
N VAL A 106 9.59 -11.28 -8.14
CA VAL A 106 9.01 -10.99 -6.82
C VAL A 106 7.47 -11.02 -6.87
N GLY A 107 6.88 -10.40 -7.89
CA GLY A 107 5.42 -10.38 -8.09
C GLY A 107 4.80 -11.74 -8.46
N SER A 108 5.60 -12.72 -8.90
CA SER A 108 5.10 -14.06 -9.28
C SER A 108 4.88 -15.00 -8.09
N PHE A 109 5.28 -14.63 -6.88
CA PHE A 109 5.04 -15.46 -5.70
C PHE A 109 3.59 -15.36 -5.25
N ASN A 110 2.88 -16.50 -5.23
CA ASN A 110 1.55 -16.59 -4.65
C ASN A 110 1.67 -16.57 -3.13
N LEU A 111 1.33 -15.43 -2.56
CA LEU A 111 1.43 -15.22 -1.13
C LEU A 111 0.18 -15.74 -0.43
N PRO A 112 0.31 -16.39 0.74
CA PRO A 112 -0.84 -16.90 1.46
C PRO A 112 -1.78 -15.76 1.85
N MET A 113 -3.08 -15.99 1.66
CA MET A 113 -4.12 -15.07 2.10
C MET A 113 -4.34 -15.18 3.60
N MET A 114 -4.78 -14.09 4.20
CA MET A 114 -5.14 -14.09 5.61
C MET A 114 -6.35 -15.02 5.85
N LYS A 115 -6.24 -15.92 6.82
CA LYS A 115 -7.40 -16.69 7.27
C LYS A 115 -8.42 -15.77 7.93
N LYS A 116 -9.71 -16.00 7.68
CA LYS A 116 -10.82 -15.20 8.19
C LYS A 116 -10.75 -14.95 9.70
N GLU A 117 -10.42 -15.99 10.45
CA GLU A 117 -10.29 -15.92 11.92
C GLU A 117 -9.18 -14.97 12.36
N THR A 118 -8.06 -14.97 11.64
CA THR A 118 -6.91 -14.09 11.97
C THR A 118 -7.19 -12.66 11.56
N PHE A 119 -7.89 -12.46 10.44
CA PHE A 119 -8.34 -11.14 10.03
C PHE A 119 -9.31 -10.55 11.06
N SER A 120 -10.25 -11.36 11.57
CA SER A 120 -11.18 -10.96 12.62
C SER A 120 -10.44 -10.53 13.91
N LYS A 121 -9.41 -11.30 14.33
CA LYS A 121 -8.57 -10.93 15.47
C LYS A 121 -7.80 -9.64 15.23
N ALA A 122 -7.23 -9.48 14.05
CA ALA A 122 -6.51 -8.26 13.65
C ALA A 122 -7.44 -7.03 13.66
N CYS A 123 -8.69 -7.19 13.20
CA CYS A 123 -9.70 -6.13 13.26
C CYS A 123 -10.07 -5.77 14.73
N GLY A 124 -10.09 -6.75 15.62
CA GLY A 124 -10.25 -6.50 17.07
C GLY A 124 -9.19 -5.56 17.62
N HIS A 125 -7.93 -5.73 17.18
CA HIS A 125 -6.85 -4.82 17.59
C HIS A 125 -6.94 -3.42 16.99
N LEU A 126 -7.62 -3.23 15.85
CA LEU A 126 -7.93 -1.89 15.34
C LEU A 126 -8.85 -1.13 16.28
N ARG A 127 -9.80 -1.82 16.91
CA ARG A 127 -10.69 -1.24 17.91
C ARG A 127 -9.90 -0.63 19.06
N ASP A 128 -8.96 -1.38 19.61
CA ASP A 128 -8.14 -0.92 20.74
C ASP A 128 -7.16 0.19 20.32
N TYR A 129 -6.65 0.11 19.10
CA TYR A 129 -5.70 1.09 18.57
C TYR A 129 -6.31 2.47 18.31
N TYR A 130 -7.54 2.49 17.79
CA TYR A 130 -8.24 3.74 17.47
C TYR A 130 -9.21 4.17 18.57
N GLU A 131 -9.31 3.40 19.68
CA GLU A 131 -10.29 3.64 20.73
C GLU A 131 -11.72 3.77 20.17
N LEU A 132 -12.07 2.83 19.24
CA LEU A 132 -13.32 2.90 18.51
C LEU A 132 -14.51 2.90 19.46
N LYS A 133 -15.29 3.98 19.46
CA LYS A 133 -16.57 4.08 20.16
C LYS A 133 -17.66 3.25 19.48
N GLU A 134 -17.53 3.07 18.18
CA GLU A 134 -18.48 2.42 17.30
C GLU A 134 -18.06 0.98 16.97
N PRO A 135 -19.03 0.10 16.70
CA PRO A 135 -18.70 -1.22 16.17
C PRO A 135 -18.05 -1.09 14.78
N TYR A 136 -17.18 -2.01 14.46
CA TYR A 136 -16.70 -2.22 13.10
C TYR A 136 -17.46 -3.38 12.46
N ILE A 137 -17.45 -3.44 11.13
CA ILE A 137 -18.01 -4.57 10.40
C ILE A 137 -16.97 -5.21 9.49
N ILE A 138 -16.97 -6.54 9.45
CA ILE A 138 -16.19 -7.31 8.47
C ILE A 138 -17.16 -7.82 7.40
N THR A 139 -16.87 -7.52 6.16
CA THR A 139 -17.65 -7.95 5.01
C THR A 139 -16.75 -8.33 3.85
N LYS A 140 -17.28 -9.10 2.90
CA LYS A 140 -16.55 -9.43 1.67
C LYS A 140 -16.65 -8.25 0.69
N CYS A 141 -15.55 -7.89 0.08
CA CYS A 141 -15.50 -7.05 -1.09
C CYS A 141 -15.44 -7.96 -2.34
N TYR A 142 -16.48 -7.89 -3.17
CA TYR A 142 -16.63 -8.74 -4.36
C TYR A 142 -15.84 -8.15 -5.54
N ASP A 143 -15.88 -6.82 -5.68
CA ASP A 143 -15.17 -6.09 -6.71
C ASP A 143 -14.76 -4.70 -6.22
N SER A 144 -13.74 -4.11 -6.82
CA SER A 144 -13.25 -2.77 -6.48
C SER A 144 -12.37 -2.22 -7.59
N SER A 145 -12.31 -0.90 -7.72
CA SER A 145 -11.30 -0.22 -8.54
C SER A 145 -9.86 -0.51 -8.07
N ASP A 146 -9.67 -0.87 -6.80
CA ASP A 146 -8.39 -1.31 -6.25
C ASP A 146 -8.32 -2.85 -6.18
N LYS A 147 -7.48 -3.45 -7.02
CA LYS A 147 -7.29 -4.91 -7.11
C LYS A 147 -6.94 -5.57 -5.78
N ARG A 148 -6.41 -4.84 -4.81
CA ARG A 148 -6.07 -5.36 -3.47
C ARG A 148 -7.29 -5.74 -2.65
N PHE A 149 -8.46 -5.18 -2.99
CA PHE A 149 -9.71 -5.40 -2.29
C PHE A 149 -10.57 -6.49 -2.92
N ILE A 150 -10.37 -6.81 -4.20
CA ILE A 150 -11.19 -7.75 -4.97
C ILE A 150 -11.15 -9.15 -4.34
N ASN A 151 -12.33 -9.70 -4.04
CA ASN A 151 -12.52 -11.00 -3.40
C ASN A 151 -11.90 -11.17 -2.00
N HIS A 152 -11.55 -10.06 -1.33
CA HIS A 152 -11.01 -10.08 0.03
C HIS A 152 -12.06 -9.70 1.08
N ASP A 153 -11.84 -10.17 2.32
CA ASP A 153 -12.55 -9.63 3.46
C ASP A 153 -12.01 -8.23 3.78
N VAL A 154 -12.91 -7.31 4.03
CA VAL A 154 -12.61 -5.92 4.37
C VAL A 154 -13.21 -5.56 5.72
N CYS A 155 -12.51 -4.74 6.47
CA CYS A 155 -13.00 -4.15 7.69
C CYS A 155 -13.41 -2.70 7.44
N ILE A 156 -14.63 -2.37 7.83
CA ILE A 156 -15.21 -1.02 7.73
C ILE A 156 -15.42 -0.52 9.15
N PHE A 157 -14.89 0.65 9.46
CA PHE A 157 -14.98 1.26 10.78
C PHE A 157 -14.99 2.78 10.69
N ILE A 158 -15.38 3.47 11.76
CA ILE A 158 -15.53 4.92 11.83
C ILE A 158 -14.56 5.48 12.86
N VAL A 159 -13.79 6.48 12.47
CA VAL A 159 -12.84 7.21 13.33
C VAL A 159 -12.98 8.70 13.04
N ASN A 160 -13.22 9.50 14.08
CA ASN A 160 -13.30 10.95 13.96
C ASN A 160 -14.21 11.43 12.81
N ASP A 161 -15.38 10.82 12.73
CA ASP A 161 -16.38 11.13 11.69
C ASP A 161 -15.97 10.81 10.23
N GLU A 162 -14.93 10.01 10.06
CA GLU A 162 -14.45 9.46 8.78
C GLU A 162 -14.79 7.98 8.69
N LEU A 163 -15.32 7.53 7.56
CA LEU A 163 -15.49 6.12 7.24
C LEU A 163 -14.16 5.56 6.71
N ARG A 164 -13.70 4.48 7.29
CA ARG A 164 -12.44 3.83 6.90
C ARG A 164 -12.67 2.41 6.46
N ILE A 165 -12.03 2.03 5.34
CA ILE A 165 -12.08 0.69 4.76
C ILE A 165 -10.67 0.16 4.63
N THR A 166 -10.42 -1.00 5.23
CA THR A 166 -9.10 -1.65 5.16
C THR A 166 -9.23 -3.11 4.80
N THR A 167 -8.21 -3.64 4.15
CA THR A 167 -8.04 -5.07 3.87
C THR A 167 -6.60 -5.48 4.10
N ASP A 168 -6.37 -6.79 4.17
CA ASP A 168 -5.04 -7.42 4.14
C ASP A 168 -4.01 -6.80 5.10
N LEU A 169 -4.41 -6.68 6.36
CA LEU A 169 -3.54 -6.23 7.46
C LEU A 169 -2.21 -7.02 7.54
N VAL A 170 -2.19 -8.21 6.94
CA VAL A 170 -1.07 -9.16 7.03
C VAL A 170 0.06 -8.87 6.07
N ARG A 171 -0.25 -8.46 4.84
CA ARG A 171 0.82 -8.16 3.89
C ARG A 171 1.79 -7.14 4.45
N GLY A 172 1.28 -6.14 5.15
CA GLY A 172 2.11 -5.16 5.81
C GLY A 172 3.13 -5.77 6.74
N PHE A 173 2.73 -6.74 7.54
CA PHE A 173 3.60 -7.36 8.55
C PHE A 173 4.56 -8.40 7.96
N LEU A 174 4.04 -9.36 7.19
CA LEU A 174 4.84 -10.45 6.64
C LEU A 174 5.92 -9.97 5.70
N TYR A 175 5.67 -8.88 4.98
CA TYR A 175 6.59 -8.36 3.96
C TYR A 175 7.35 -7.11 4.40
N GLY A 176 7.14 -6.66 5.64
CA GLY A 176 7.73 -5.41 6.11
C GLY A 176 7.16 -4.19 5.38
N TYR A 177 5.99 -4.32 4.74
CA TYR A 177 5.23 -3.17 4.30
C TYR A 177 4.72 -2.45 5.53
N ARG A 178 5.15 -1.26 5.70
CA ARG A 178 4.53 -0.32 6.64
C ARG A 178 3.16 0.17 6.15
N ASP A 179 2.63 -0.51 5.15
CA ASP A 179 1.48 -0.12 4.34
C ASP A 179 0.23 -0.91 4.73
N LEU A 180 -0.04 -0.95 6.02
CA LEU A 180 -1.41 -1.19 6.46
C LEU A 180 -2.19 0.06 6.05
N GLY A 181 -2.77 0.03 4.84
CA GLY A 181 -3.50 1.16 4.33
C GLY A 181 -4.98 1.03 4.58
N CYS A 182 -5.64 2.14 4.78
CA CYS A 182 -7.08 2.23 4.67
C CYS A 182 -7.47 3.36 3.74
N TYR A 183 -8.59 3.18 3.06
CA TYR A 183 -9.28 4.30 2.44
C TYR A 183 -10.01 5.09 3.51
N VAL A 184 -9.88 6.40 3.45
CA VAL A 184 -10.57 7.36 4.32
C VAL A 184 -11.58 8.10 3.46
N LEU A 185 -12.84 8.00 3.83
CA LEU A 185 -13.99 8.52 3.08
C LEU A 185 -14.73 9.53 3.95
N GLU A 186 -14.97 10.72 3.40
CA GLU A 186 -15.80 11.74 4.03
C GLU A 186 -17.27 11.58 3.61
N ARG A 187 -18.21 12.02 4.43
CA ARG A 187 -19.67 11.82 4.18
C ARG A 187 -20.14 12.40 2.87
N ASN A 188 -19.62 13.57 2.50
CA ASN A 188 -19.98 14.29 1.27
C ASN A 188 -19.41 13.67 0.01
N GLU A 189 -18.47 12.73 0.13
CA GLU A 189 -17.84 12.04 -0.98
C GLU A 189 -18.46 10.69 -1.31
N ILE A 190 -19.40 10.21 -0.44
CA ILE A 190 -19.91 8.84 -0.51
C ILE A 190 -21.25 8.80 -1.22
N GLU A 191 -21.30 7.98 -2.25
CA GLU A 191 -22.54 7.52 -2.87
C GLU A 191 -22.74 6.04 -2.54
N LEU A 192 -23.91 5.72 -1.93
CA LEU A 192 -24.24 4.36 -1.51
C LEU A 192 -25.48 3.89 -2.26
N SER A 193 -25.32 2.87 -3.08
CA SER A 193 -26.40 2.28 -3.86
C SER A 193 -26.59 0.80 -3.57
N LYS A 194 -27.76 0.27 -3.93
CA LYS A 194 -28.06 -1.16 -3.88
C LYS A 194 -27.88 -1.72 -5.29
N LYS A 195 -27.06 -2.75 -5.44
CA LYS A 195 -26.92 -3.49 -6.68
C LYS A 195 -27.40 -4.92 -6.47
N SER A 196 -28.24 -5.40 -7.34
CA SER A 196 -28.70 -6.80 -7.32
C SER A 196 -27.97 -7.52 -8.44
N ASP A 197 -27.26 -8.57 -8.11
CA ASP A 197 -26.59 -9.44 -9.08
C ASP A 197 -26.93 -10.90 -8.70
N ASP A 198 -27.51 -11.65 -9.64
CA ASP A 198 -27.85 -13.09 -9.56
C ASP A 198 -28.09 -13.65 -8.13
N ASN A 199 -29.10 -13.14 -7.42
CA ASN A 199 -29.47 -13.52 -6.05
C ASN A 199 -28.59 -13.00 -4.91
N LEU A 200 -27.54 -12.21 -5.17
CA LEU A 200 -26.74 -11.56 -4.15
C LEU A 200 -27.13 -10.09 -3.99
N LEU A 201 -27.53 -9.72 -2.78
CA LEU A 201 -27.71 -8.32 -2.41
C LEU A 201 -26.34 -7.69 -2.12
N ILE A 202 -25.88 -6.86 -3.02
CA ILE A 202 -24.59 -6.17 -2.95
C ILE A 202 -24.83 -4.68 -2.72
N ALA A 203 -23.97 -4.08 -1.92
CA ALA A 203 -23.88 -2.63 -1.75
C ALA A 203 -22.75 -2.09 -2.61
N GLU A 204 -23.03 -1.13 -3.46
CA GLU A 204 -22.01 -0.37 -4.16
C GLU A 204 -21.72 0.92 -3.39
N LEU A 205 -20.50 1.06 -2.94
CA LEU A 205 -19.98 2.27 -2.29
C LEU A 205 -19.05 2.95 -3.27
N LYS A 206 -19.38 4.16 -3.68
CA LYS A 206 -18.55 4.99 -4.57
C LYS A 206 -18.03 6.22 -3.83
N ALA A 207 -16.83 6.62 -4.19
CA ALA A 207 -16.23 7.87 -3.76
C ALA A 207 -15.31 8.39 -4.89
N GLY A 208 -15.83 9.32 -5.70
CA GLY A 208 -15.20 9.74 -6.94
C GLY A 208 -15.03 8.58 -7.92
N GLU A 209 -13.82 8.36 -8.41
CA GLU A 209 -13.51 7.26 -9.35
C GLU A 209 -13.34 5.89 -8.66
N THR A 210 -13.29 5.87 -7.33
CA THR A 210 -13.11 4.62 -6.59
C THR A 210 -14.44 4.03 -6.19
N PHE A 211 -14.57 2.71 -6.39
CA PHE A 211 -15.75 1.97 -5.95
C PHE A 211 -15.38 0.68 -5.21
N PHE A 212 -16.31 0.23 -4.38
CA PHE A 212 -16.26 -1.06 -3.68
C PHE A 212 -17.62 -1.74 -3.77
N LEU A 213 -17.66 -2.97 -4.25
CA LEU A 213 -18.85 -3.83 -4.20
C LEU A 213 -18.78 -4.68 -2.94
N LEU A 214 -19.58 -4.33 -1.96
CA LEU A 214 -19.54 -4.88 -0.60
C LEU A 214 -20.78 -5.75 -0.32
N GLY A 215 -20.65 -6.69 0.62
CA GLY A 215 -21.83 -7.40 1.11
C GLY A 215 -22.87 -6.45 1.71
N TYR A 216 -24.17 -6.76 1.54
CA TYR A 216 -25.29 -5.88 1.89
C TYR A 216 -25.30 -5.41 3.36
N ARG A 217 -24.71 -6.18 4.26
CA ARG A 217 -24.55 -5.75 5.66
C ARG A 217 -23.75 -4.45 5.80
N ALA A 218 -22.79 -4.20 4.88
CA ALA A 218 -22.03 -2.96 4.86
C ALA A 218 -22.94 -1.75 4.63
N LYS A 219 -23.94 -1.88 3.74
CA LYS A 219 -24.89 -0.80 3.46
C LYS A 219 -25.61 -0.36 4.73
N ARG A 220 -26.21 -1.30 5.45
CA ARG A 220 -26.91 -1.02 6.71
C ARG A 220 -26.00 -0.38 7.76
N PHE A 221 -24.77 -0.88 7.86
CA PHE A 221 -23.79 -0.30 8.78
C PHE A 221 -23.46 1.15 8.43
N ILE A 222 -23.17 1.43 7.15
CA ILE A 222 -22.83 2.77 6.69
C ILE A 222 -24.03 3.73 6.84
N GLU A 223 -25.22 3.29 6.46
CA GLU A 223 -26.44 4.09 6.60
C GLU A 223 -26.71 4.44 8.07
N ASN A 224 -26.72 3.45 8.96
CA ASN A 224 -27.12 3.62 10.35
C ASN A 224 -26.05 4.28 11.22
N SER A 225 -24.78 3.93 10.99
CA SER A 225 -23.68 4.35 11.89
C SER A 225 -22.91 5.55 11.37
N PHE A 226 -22.98 5.85 10.08
CA PHE A 226 -22.21 6.92 9.47
C PHE A 226 -23.10 8.01 8.85
N LEU A 227 -24.04 7.66 7.99
CA LEU A 227 -24.86 8.65 7.27
C LEU A 227 -26.01 9.22 8.11
N SER A 228 -26.64 8.41 8.99
CA SER A 228 -27.79 8.85 9.81
C SER A 228 -27.46 9.84 10.91
N ARG A 229 -26.19 9.98 11.28
CA ARG A 229 -25.73 10.88 12.37
C ARG A 229 -25.80 12.39 12.08
N LYS A 230 -26.36 12.80 10.97
CA LYS A 230 -26.43 14.21 10.56
C LYS A 230 -27.38 15.07 11.41
N ASN A 231 -28.17 14.47 12.30
CA ASN A 231 -29.28 15.14 12.97
C ASN A 231 -29.06 15.48 14.46
N ASP A 232 -27.89 15.23 15.02
CA ASP A 232 -27.65 15.41 16.47
C ASP A 232 -26.64 16.51 16.81
N THR A 233 -26.38 17.46 15.88
CA THR A 233 -25.56 18.65 16.18
C THR A 233 -26.33 19.94 15.96
#